data_4286d5dfb4cebf01e492f35f0cdfcb3e
#
_entry.id   4286d5dfb4cebf01e492f35f0cdfcb3e
#
_cell.length_a   1.000
_cell.length_b   1.000
_cell.length_c   1.000
_cell.angle_alpha   90.00
_cell.angle_beta   90.00
_cell.angle_gamma   90.00
#
_symmetry.space_group_name_H-M   'P 1'
#
loop_
_entity.id
_entity.type
_entity.pdbx_description
1 polymer ?
#
loop_
_entity_poly.entity_id
_entity_poly.type
_entity_poly.pdbx_seq_one_letter_code
_entity_poly.pdbx_strand_id
1 'polypeptide(L)'
;MFEACQVCLSIEGRAGTLRPGGERKRVSLAEALSTNASIYCWDNATRGLDASTALEYTRACRNLSDSEGKINVMSLYQAGNGIYDLFDKVTVIAEGHLLYYGPRSDARSYFESLGFEHIDGANTADYLTAVTSSVERRIRPGHVGFVPSTALELSAIYADSAVCRNMQAELAGHLMDQVGNTRSTEATLDKNRAAKHKGVGSRSPTVTSFTTQVKAALIREYQQRWGSQL
;
A
#
# COMPACT_ATOMS: atom_id res chain seq x y z
N MET A 1 5.37 -6.62 25.38
CA MET A 1 4.13 -5.91 25.68
C MET A 1 3.42 -5.77 24.35
N PHE A 2 2.45 -6.63 24.10
CA PHE A 2 1.70 -6.66 22.84
C PHE A 2 0.55 -5.67 22.97
N GLU A 3 0.71 -4.46 22.44
CA GLU A 3 -0.46 -3.72 22.00
C GLU A 3 -0.94 -4.40 20.72
N ALA A 4 -1.87 -5.33 20.90
CA ALA A 4 -2.57 -5.93 19.79
C ALA A 4 -3.23 -4.81 19.00
N CYS A 5 -2.88 -4.71 17.70
CA CYS A 5 -3.50 -3.80 16.77
C CYS A 5 -5.03 -3.81 17.02
N GLN A 6 -5.64 -2.65 17.21
CA GLN A 6 -7.10 -2.53 17.48
C GLN A 6 -7.97 -3.28 16.46
N VAL A 7 -7.43 -3.57 15.28
CA VAL A 7 -8.05 -4.42 14.25
C VAL A 7 -8.21 -5.88 14.73
N CYS A 8 -7.31 -6.39 15.60
CA CYS A 8 -7.43 -7.73 16.17
C CYS A 8 -8.44 -7.79 17.31
N LEU A 9 -8.62 -6.72 18.08
CA LEU A 9 -9.54 -6.68 19.23
C LEU A 9 -11.01 -6.62 18.82
N SER A 10 -11.33 -6.17 17.61
CA SER A 10 -12.70 -6.20 17.07
C SER A 10 -13.16 -7.61 16.67
N ILE A 11 -12.28 -8.62 16.69
CA ILE A 11 -12.53 -9.99 16.26
C ILE A 11 -13.01 -10.87 17.45
N GLU A 12 -12.76 -10.48 18.70
CA GLU A 12 -13.12 -11.27 19.89
C GLU A 12 -14.62 -11.28 20.26
N GLY A 13 -15.44 -10.51 19.58
CA GLY A 13 -16.87 -10.45 19.84
C GLY A 13 -17.73 -11.37 18.98
N ARG A 14 -17.64 -12.66 19.11
CA ARG A 14 -18.56 -13.75 18.73
C ARG A 14 -17.88 -14.89 17.99
N ALA A 15 -17.40 -15.85 18.72
CA ALA A 15 -17.20 -17.21 18.23
C ALA A 15 -18.58 -17.76 17.80
N GLY A 16 -18.85 -17.85 16.50
CA GLY A 16 -20.08 -18.50 16.06
C GLY A 16 -20.46 -18.40 14.60
N THR A 17 -20.18 -17.28 13.92
CA THR A 17 -20.51 -17.17 12.49
C THR A 17 -19.54 -16.26 11.80
N LEU A 18 -18.49 -16.81 11.21
CA LEU A 18 -17.62 -16.10 10.26
C LEU A 18 -18.47 -15.65 9.07
N ARG A 19 -18.82 -14.37 9.03
CA ARG A 19 -19.49 -13.80 7.85
C ARG A 19 -18.59 -13.95 6.63
N PRO A 20 -19.11 -14.43 5.50
CA PRO A 20 -18.28 -14.70 4.33
C PRO A 20 -17.70 -13.40 3.74
N GLY A 21 -16.40 -13.32 3.60
CA GLY A 21 -15.66 -12.34 2.81
C GLY A 21 -14.84 -11.34 3.64
N GLY A 22 -15.47 -10.34 4.25
CA GLY A 22 -14.78 -9.22 4.91
C GLY A 22 -13.98 -9.61 6.17
N GLU A 23 -14.54 -10.44 7.04
CA GLU A 23 -13.86 -10.85 8.29
C GLU A 23 -12.65 -11.74 8.02
N ARG A 24 -12.75 -12.67 7.07
CA ARG A 24 -11.60 -13.51 6.66
C ARG A 24 -10.46 -12.65 6.12
N LYS A 25 -10.78 -11.61 5.37
CA LYS A 25 -9.76 -10.70 4.82
C LYS A 25 -9.10 -9.86 5.91
N ARG A 26 -9.85 -9.39 6.91
CA ARG A 26 -9.29 -8.70 8.10
C ARG A 26 -8.29 -9.59 8.85
N VAL A 27 -8.58 -10.88 9.02
CA VAL A 27 -7.65 -11.83 9.64
C VAL A 27 -6.38 -11.97 8.82
N SER A 28 -6.48 -12.16 7.51
CA SER A 28 -5.29 -12.24 6.62
C SER A 28 -4.44 -10.97 6.66
N LEU A 29 -5.08 -9.80 6.74
CA LEU A 29 -4.38 -8.52 6.88
C LEU A 29 -3.66 -8.43 8.24
N ALA A 30 -4.32 -8.85 9.33
CA ALA A 30 -3.71 -8.87 10.65
C ALA A 30 -2.53 -9.86 10.70
N GLU A 31 -2.63 -11.02 10.07
CA GLU A 31 -1.52 -11.99 9.93
C GLU A 31 -0.32 -11.35 9.21
N ALA A 32 -0.55 -10.65 8.08
CA ALA A 32 0.51 -9.99 7.34
C ALA A 32 1.17 -8.88 8.19
N LEU A 33 0.38 -8.05 8.87
CA LEU A 33 0.88 -6.98 9.75
C LEU A 33 1.69 -7.54 10.93
N SER A 34 1.35 -8.72 11.43
CA SER A 34 2.07 -9.36 12.52
C SER A 34 3.48 -9.85 12.15
N THR A 35 3.82 -9.90 10.86
CA THR A 35 5.17 -10.27 10.39
C THR A 35 6.24 -9.26 10.74
N ASN A 36 5.84 -8.05 11.13
CA ASN A 36 6.72 -6.93 11.44
C ASN A 36 7.74 -6.63 10.31
N ALA A 37 7.30 -6.73 9.05
CA ALA A 37 8.13 -6.39 7.90
C ALA A 37 8.46 -4.89 7.88
N SER A 38 9.55 -4.51 7.22
CA SER A 38 9.89 -3.10 6.99
C SER A 38 9.13 -2.50 5.80
N ILE A 39 8.78 -3.35 4.82
CA ILE A 39 8.06 -2.97 3.61
C ILE A 39 6.89 -3.94 3.44
N TYR A 40 5.71 -3.40 3.25
CA TYR A 40 4.49 -4.13 2.92
C TYR A 40 4.05 -3.79 1.51
N CYS A 41 3.80 -4.82 0.71
CA CYS A 41 3.23 -4.69 -0.62
C CYS A 41 1.82 -5.31 -0.62
N TRP A 42 0.80 -4.48 -0.82
CA TRP A 42 -0.60 -4.85 -0.76
C TRP A 42 -1.20 -4.87 -2.15
N ASP A 43 -1.50 -6.03 -2.65
CA ASP A 43 -2.21 -6.16 -3.91
C ASP A 43 -3.71 -6.21 -3.68
N ASN A 44 -4.39 -5.14 -4.09
CA ASN A 44 -5.85 -5.01 -4.05
C ASN A 44 -6.47 -5.34 -2.68
N ALA A 45 -5.79 -4.91 -1.61
CA ALA A 45 -6.11 -5.30 -0.24
C ALA A 45 -7.51 -4.84 0.21
N THR A 46 -8.01 -3.73 -0.34
CA THR A 46 -9.32 -3.16 -0.01
C THR A 46 -10.48 -3.79 -0.78
N ARG A 47 -10.20 -4.64 -1.79
CA ARG A 47 -11.26 -5.28 -2.59
C ARG A 47 -12.16 -6.19 -1.74
N GLY A 48 -13.46 -5.95 -1.84
CA GLY A 48 -14.47 -6.73 -1.09
C GLY A 48 -14.66 -6.29 0.36
N LEU A 49 -14.02 -5.19 0.76
CA LEU A 49 -14.33 -4.47 2.00
C LEU A 49 -15.37 -3.37 1.68
N ASP A 50 -16.22 -3.06 2.65
CA ASP A 50 -17.04 -1.86 2.61
C ASP A 50 -16.16 -0.61 2.76
N ALA A 51 -16.67 0.54 2.34
CA ALA A 51 -15.90 1.79 2.29
C ALA A 51 -15.33 2.23 3.66
N SER A 52 -16.08 2.01 4.75
CA SER A 52 -15.63 2.35 6.10
C SER A 52 -14.50 1.44 6.55
N THR A 53 -14.62 0.13 6.34
CA THR A 53 -13.58 -0.84 6.67
C THR A 53 -12.32 -0.66 5.83
N ALA A 54 -12.45 -0.34 4.53
CA ALA A 54 -11.33 -0.05 3.66
C ALA A 54 -10.56 1.20 4.13
N LEU A 55 -11.27 2.23 4.56
CA LEU A 55 -10.69 3.44 5.12
C LEU A 55 -9.97 3.18 6.46
N GLU A 56 -10.59 2.45 7.37
CA GLU A 56 -9.98 2.06 8.66
C GLU A 56 -8.71 1.25 8.46
N TYR A 57 -8.74 0.29 7.54
CA TYR A 57 -7.58 -0.51 7.19
C TYR A 57 -6.43 0.37 6.65
N THR A 58 -6.73 1.26 5.71
CA THR A 58 -5.72 2.14 5.14
C THR A 58 -5.15 3.11 6.18
N ARG A 59 -5.98 3.59 7.12
CA ARG A 59 -5.53 4.38 8.27
C ARG A 59 -4.60 3.58 9.19
N ALA A 60 -4.88 2.30 9.42
CA ALA A 60 -4.00 1.45 10.20
C ALA A 60 -2.63 1.29 9.53
N CYS A 61 -2.58 1.10 8.21
CA CYS A 61 -1.33 1.08 7.44
C CYS A 61 -0.59 2.43 7.52
N ARG A 62 -1.32 3.56 7.44
CA ARG A 62 -0.75 4.91 7.60
C ARG A 62 -0.12 5.09 8.98
N ASN A 63 -0.85 4.72 10.03
CA ASN A 63 -0.35 4.80 11.41
C ASN A 63 0.93 3.99 11.61
N LEU A 64 1.04 2.80 10.99
CA LEU A 64 2.27 2.01 11.01
C LEU A 64 3.43 2.71 10.31
N SER A 65 3.17 3.41 9.20
CA SER A 65 4.19 4.22 8.54
C SER A 65 4.67 5.37 9.44
N ASP A 66 3.75 6.08 10.06
CA ASP A 66 4.05 7.25 10.89
C ASP A 66 4.73 6.89 12.23
N SER A 67 4.28 5.81 12.89
CA SER A 67 4.77 5.42 14.22
C SER A 67 6.01 4.54 14.19
N GLU A 68 6.14 3.67 13.19
CA GLU A 68 7.19 2.65 13.13
C GLU A 68 8.14 2.82 11.93
N GLY A 69 7.90 3.81 11.06
CA GLY A 69 8.70 4.03 9.85
C GLY A 69 8.56 2.92 8.82
N LYS A 70 7.40 2.22 8.80
CA LYS A 70 7.12 1.17 7.82
C LYS A 70 6.75 1.76 6.47
N ILE A 71 7.17 1.09 5.41
CA ILE A 71 6.80 1.46 4.04
C ILE A 71 5.61 0.61 3.60
N ASN A 72 4.53 1.26 3.16
CA ASN A 72 3.36 0.60 2.61
C ASN A 72 3.20 0.99 1.13
N VAL A 73 3.28 -0.01 0.25
CA VAL A 73 2.96 0.12 -1.17
C VAL A 73 1.65 -0.62 -1.43
N MET A 74 0.66 0.05 -2.02
CA MET A 74 -0.68 -0.52 -2.14
C MET A 74 -1.23 -0.29 -3.54
N SER A 75 -1.70 -1.34 -4.20
CA SER A 75 -2.55 -1.21 -5.37
C SER A 75 -3.99 -0.99 -4.91
N LEU A 76 -4.64 0.04 -5.45
CA LEU A 76 -6.00 0.43 -5.11
C LEU A 76 -6.90 0.35 -6.34
N TYR A 77 -8.12 -0.11 -6.12
CA TYR A 77 -9.18 -0.10 -7.11
C TYR A 77 -10.40 0.61 -6.51
N GLN A 78 -10.91 1.63 -7.23
CA GLN A 78 -12.06 2.43 -6.80
C GLN A 78 -11.90 3.06 -5.40
N ALA A 79 -10.79 3.72 -5.17
CA ALA A 79 -10.52 4.37 -3.89
C ALA A 79 -11.20 5.75 -3.83
N GLY A 80 -12.01 5.98 -2.81
CA GLY A 80 -12.52 7.31 -2.51
C GLY A 80 -11.41 8.27 -2.05
N ASN A 81 -11.66 9.58 -2.14
CA ASN A 81 -10.68 10.61 -1.75
C ASN A 81 -10.16 10.43 -0.32
N GLY A 82 -10.99 9.97 0.63
CA GLY A 82 -10.55 9.72 2.01
C GLY A 82 -9.47 8.66 2.13
N ILE A 83 -9.43 7.66 1.23
CA ILE A 83 -8.36 6.66 1.15
C ILE A 83 -7.16 7.24 0.39
N TYR A 84 -7.40 7.89 -0.75
CA TYR A 84 -6.36 8.52 -1.55
C TYR A 84 -5.51 9.50 -0.74
N ASP A 85 -6.16 10.29 0.12
CA ASP A 85 -5.53 11.31 0.95
C ASP A 85 -4.60 10.77 2.06
N LEU A 86 -4.61 9.47 2.31
CA LEU A 86 -3.71 8.84 3.28
C LEU A 86 -2.32 8.50 2.72
N PHE A 87 -2.11 8.62 1.40
CA PHE A 87 -0.83 8.32 0.77
C PHE A 87 0.03 9.57 0.56
N ASP A 88 1.34 9.42 0.60
CA ASP A 88 2.29 10.50 0.32
C ASP A 88 2.53 10.65 -1.17
N LYS A 89 2.69 9.53 -1.86
CA LYS A 89 3.01 9.47 -3.29
C LYS A 89 2.05 8.53 -4.01
N VAL A 90 1.84 8.79 -5.28
CA VAL A 90 1.03 7.97 -6.17
C VAL A 90 1.82 7.58 -7.40
N THR A 91 1.58 6.36 -7.87
CA THR A 91 2.12 5.83 -9.11
C THR A 91 0.95 5.55 -10.05
N VAL A 92 1.01 6.08 -11.27
CA VAL A 92 0.04 5.79 -12.34
C VAL A 92 0.75 5.01 -13.44
N ILE A 93 0.25 3.81 -13.73
CA ILE A 93 0.82 2.90 -14.72
C ILE A 93 -0.28 2.48 -15.69
N ALA A 94 0.01 2.49 -16.98
CA ALA A 94 -0.86 1.94 -18.00
C ALA A 94 -0.03 1.25 -19.10
N GLU A 95 -0.50 0.13 -19.60
CA GLU A 95 0.13 -0.64 -20.68
C GLU A 95 1.63 -0.93 -20.42
N GLY A 96 2.01 -1.09 -19.15
CA GLY A 96 3.41 -1.31 -18.75
C GLY A 96 4.28 -0.04 -18.71
N HIS A 97 3.72 1.14 -18.99
CA HIS A 97 4.41 2.41 -18.97
C HIS A 97 4.09 3.20 -17.70
N LEU A 98 5.12 3.85 -17.13
CA LEU A 98 4.97 4.77 -16.01
C LEU A 98 4.51 6.14 -16.53
N LEU A 99 3.31 6.55 -16.15
CA LEU A 99 2.71 7.82 -16.58
C LEU A 99 2.90 8.94 -15.56
N TYR A 100 3.04 8.58 -14.30
CA TYR A 100 3.27 9.50 -13.20
C TYR A 100 3.82 8.74 -11.99
N TYR A 101 4.78 9.35 -11.31
CA TYR A 101 5.22 9.00 -9.96
C TYR A 101 5.62 10.28 -9.24
N GLY A 102 4.98 10.56 -8.13
CA GLY A 102 5.26 11.78 -7.38
C GLY A 102 4.27 12.03 -6.24
N PRO A 103 4.32 13.23 -5.63
CA PRO A 103 3.38 13.61 -4.58
C PRO A 103 1.94 13.46 -5.05
N ARG A 104 1.07 12.88 -4.18
CA ARG A 104 -0.35 12.74 -4.50
C ARG A 104 -1.06 14.07 -4.76
N SER A 105 -0.61 15.12 -4.08
CA SER A 105 -1.14 16.48 -4.23
C SER A 105 -1.02 17.04 -5.64
N ASP A 106 0.03 16.65 -6.34
CA ASP A 106 0.40 17.21 -7.63
C ASP A 106 -0.11 16.39 -8.82
N ALA A 107 -0.55 15.14 -8.56
CA ALA A 107 -0.95 14.23 -9.62
C ALA A 107 -2.13 14.77 -10.43
N ARG A 108 -3.15 15.32 -9.78
CA ARG A 108 -4.30 15.92 -10.46
C ARG A 108 -3.88 17.10 -11.34
N SER A 109 -3.19 18.08 -10.79
CA SER A 109 -2.76 19.28 -11.51
C SER A 109 -1.80 18.95 -12.65
N TYR A 110 -0.97 17.92 -12.50
CA TYR A 110 -0.10 17.42 -13.56
C TYR A 110 -0.91 17.00 -14.79
N PHE A 111 -1.90 16.11 -14.63
CA PHE A 111 -2.71 15.65 -15.76
C PHE A 111 -3.63 16.75 -16.31
N GLU A 112 -4.14 17.64 -15.45
CA GLU A 112 -4.89 18.82 -15.89
C GLU A 112 -4.03 19.74 -16.77
N SER A 113 -2.73 19.87 -16.49
CA SER A 113 -1.80 20.66 -17.31
C SER A 113 -1.58 20.08 -18.70
N LEU A 114 -1.76 18.76 -18.86
CA LEU A 114 -1.69 18.06 -20.14
C LEU A 114 -2.99 18.16 -20.97
N GLY A 115 -4.01 18.86 -20.45
CA GLY A 115 -5.28 19.10 -21.12
C GLY A 115 -6.40 18.12 -20.75
N PHE A 116 -6.20 17.25 -19.77
CA PHE A 116 -7.26 16.38 -19.29
C PHE A 116 -8.20 17.13 -18.33
N GLU A 117 -9.48 16.80 -18.39
CA GLU A 117 -10.53 17.40 -17.58
C GLU A 117 -10.80 16.56 -16.31
N HIS A 118 -10.71 17.20 -15.15
CA HIS A 118 -11.23 16.64 -13.90
C HIS A 118 -12.67 17.16 -13.68
N ILE A 119 -13.61 16.25 -13.42
CA ILE A 119 -14.98 16.60 -13.11
C ILE A 119 -15.07 17.00 -11.65
N ASP A 120 -15.65 18.16 -11.35
CA ASP A 120 -15.84 18.59 -9.97
C ASP A 120 -16.69 17.59 -9.18
N GLY A 121 -16.19 17.23 -8.00
CA GLY A 121 -16.82 16.22 -7.15
C GLY A 121 -16.42 14.76 -7.46
N ALA A 122 -15.71 14.48 -8.54
CA ALA A 122 -15.17 13.15 -8.81
C ALA A 122 -14.01 12.81 -7.87
N ASN A 123 -13.83 11.51 -7.60
CA ASN A 123 -12.67 11.05 -6.85
C ASN A 123 -11.39 11.22 -7.68
N THR A 124 -10.33 11.68 -7.03
CA THR A 124 -9.03 11.86 -7.70
C THR A 124 -8.46 10.54 -8.21
N ALA A 125 -8.59 9.44 -7.45
CA ALA A 125 -8.13 8.12 -7.89
C ALA A 125 -8.86 7.64 -9.15
N ASP A 126 -10.17 7.84 -9.22
CA ASP A 126 -10.98 7.48 -10.41
C ASP A 126 -10.58 8.33 -11.61
N TYR A 127 -10.34 9.64 -11.41
CA TYR A 127 -9.83 10.53 -12.46
C TYR A 127 -8.47 10.04 -13.01
N LEU A 128 -7.51 9.72 -12.12
CA LEU A 128 -6.20 9.23 -12.54
C LEU A 128 -6.32 7.91 -13.32
N THR A 129 -7.23 7.05 -12.94
CA THR A 129 -7.53 5.81 -13.68
C THR A 129 -8.17 6.11 -15.04
N ALA A 130 -9.15 7.03 -15.09
CA ALA A 130 -9.81 7.42 -16.33
C ALA A 130 -8.85 8.02 -17.36
N VAL A 131 -7.85 8.79 -16.92
CA VAL A 131 -6.80 9.34 -17.81
C VAL A 131 -6.03 8.22 -18.53
N THR A 132 -5.87 7.05 -17.91
CA THR A 132 -5.17 5.92 -18.54
C THR A 132 -6.00 5.22 -19.62
N SER A 133 -7.33 5.38 -19.60
CA SER A 133 -8.27 4.76 -20.52
C SER A 133 -8.59 5.69 -21.70
N SER A 134 -8.38 5.21 -22.92
CA SER A 134 -8.73 5.97 -24.14
C SER A 134 -10.23 6.27 -24.28
N VAL A 135 -11.07 5.50 -23.59
CA VAL A 135 -12.55 5.60 -23.65
C VAL A 135 -13.08 6.54 -22.56
N GLU A 136 -12.47 6.52 -21.38
CA GLU A 136 -12.99 7.22 -20.19
C GLU A 136 -12.38 8.60 -19.99
N ARG A 137 -11.18 8.84 -20.51
CA ARG A 137 -10.51 10.13 -20.38
C ARG A 137 -11.28 11.23 -21.08
N ARG A 138 -11.31 12.40 -20.44
CA ARG A 138 -11.95 13.60 -20.98
C ARG A 138 -10.91 14.66 -21.25
N ILE A 139 -11.06 15.36 -22.36
CA ILE A 139 -10.24 16.50 -22.74
C ILE A 139 -10.98 17.76 -22.33
N ARG A 140 -10.27 18.71 -21.71
CA ARG A 140 -10.84 19.98 -21.28
C ARG A 140 -11.41 20.74 -22.47
N PRO A 141 -12.67 21.20 -22.41
CA PRO A 141 -13.26 22.03 -23.46
C PRO A 141 -12.42 23.28 -23.72
N GLY A 142 -12.12 23.55 -24.99
CA GLY A 142 -11.32 24.73 -25.38
C GLY A 142 -9.81 24.59 -25.16
N HIS A 143 -9.31 23.42 -24.80
CA HIS A 143 -7.87 23.19 -24.74
C HIS A 143 -7.24 23.32 -26.13
N VAL A 144 -6.30 24.26 -26.26
CA VAL A 144 -5.53 24.48 -27.49
C VAL A 144 -4.12 23.96 -27.24
N GLY A 145 -3.81 22.79 -27.77
CA GLY A 145 -2.49 22.20 -27.61
C GLY A 145 -2.49 20.70 -27.92
N PHE A 146 -1.32 20.12 -27.89
CA PHE A 146 -1.16 18.68 -28.02
C PHE A 146 -1.65 18.00 -26.75
N VAL A 147 -2.57 17.04 -26.89
CA VAL A 147 -3.01 16.15 -25.80
C VAL A 147 -2.51 14.76 -26.11
N PRO A 148 -1.71 14.15 -25.22
CA PRO A 148 -1.17 12.82 -25.47
C PRO A 148 -2.30 11.78 -25.54
N SER A 149 -2.18 10.87 -26.51
CA SER A 149 -3.23 9.90 -26.83
C SER A 149 -2.88 8.48 -26.41
N THR A 150 -1.62 8.17 -26.25
CA THR A 150 -1.12 6.84 -25.91
C THR A 150 -0.38 6.83 -24.57
N ALA A 151 -0.29 5.65 -23.94
CA ALA A 151 0.50 5.47 -22.72
C ALA A 151 1.99 5.77 -22.95
N LEU A 152 2.50 5.48 -24.14
CA LEU A 152 3.89 5.76 -24.50
C LEU A 152 4.16 7.28 -24.57
N GLU A 153 3.26 8.06 -25.18
CA GLU A 153 3.37 9.52 -25.22
C GLU A 153 3.29 10.13 -23.83
N LEU A 154 2.36 9.69 -23.01
CA LEU A 154 2.24 10.11 -21.61
C LEU A 154 3.51 9.80 -20.81
N SER A 155 4.08 8.62 -20.99
CA SER A 155 5.32 8.22 -20.32
C SER A 155 6.51 9.07 -20.78
N ALA A 156 6.62 9.38 -22.06
CA ALA A 156 7.68 10.25 -22.59
C ALA A 156 7.57 11.66 -22.00
N ILE A 157 6.37 12.24 -21.97
CA ILE A 157 6.13 13.56 -21.36
C ILE A 157 6.45 13.54 -19.86
N TYR A 158 6.07 12.46 -19.16
CA TYR A 158 6.41 12.34 -17.74
C TYR A 158 7.93 12.28 -17.53
N ALA A 159 8.67 11.54 -18.34
CA ALA A 159 10.13 11.43 -18.23
C ALA A 159 10.84 12.80 -18.36
N ASP A 160 10.30 13.70 -19.20
CA ASP A 160 10.82 15.05 -19.39
C ASP A 160 10.23 16.08 -18.41
N SER A 161 9.33 15.67 -17.53
CA SER A 161 8.63 16.58 -16.62
C SER A 161 9.51 17.06 -15.44
N ALA A 162 9.15 18.21 -14.88
CA ALA A 162 9.76 18.70 -13.64
C ALA A 162 9.50 17.75 -12.46
N VAL A 163 8.34 17.10 -12.43
CA VAL A 163 7.98 16.12 -11.38
C VAL A 163 8.96 14.95 -11.40
N CYS A 164 9.23 14.38 -12.58
CA CYS A 164 10.18 13.28 -12.71
C CYS A 164 11.59 13.70 -12.27
N ARG A 165 12.06 14.86 -12.70
CA ARG A 165 13.38 15.40 -12.28
C ARG A 165 13.46 15.59 -10.76
N ASN A 166 12.41 16.12 -10.14
CA ASN A 166 12.35 16.30 -8.68
C ASN A 166 12.40 14.95 -7.95
N MET A 167 11.67 13.94 -8.42
CA MET A 167 11.72 12.60 -7.84
C MET A 167 13.08 11.93 -7.99
N GLN A 168 13.75 12.12 -9.12
CA GLN A 168 15.11 11.64 -9.33
C GLN A 168 16.13 12.36 -8.43
N ALA A 169 15.99 13.66 -8.24
CA ALA A 169 16.84 14.44 -7.35
C ALA A 169 16.64 14.05 -5.88
N GLU A 170 15.39 13.82 -5.45
CA GLU A 170 15.07 13.30 -4.11
C GLU A 170 15.72 11.93 -3.89
N LEU A 171 15.60 11.02 -4.85
CA LEU A 171 16.23 9.70 -4.78
C LEU A 171 17.75 9.79 -4.72
N ALA A 172 18.36 10.64 -5.55
CA ALA A 172 19.81 10.85 -5.55
C ALA A 172 20.30 11.43 -4.21
N GLY A 173 19.56 12.37 -3.62
CA GLY A 173 19.85 12.92 -2.29
C GLY A 173 19.81 11.85 -1.21
N HIS A 174 18.78 11.00 -1.20
CA HIS A 174 18.69 9.89 -0.26
C HIS A 174 19.81 8.86 -0.45
N LEU A 175 20.19 8.55 -1.67
CA LEU A 175 21.30 7.62 -1.95
C LEU A 175 22.63 8.17 -1.44
N MET A 176 22.89 9.47 -1.60
CA MET A 176 24.10 10.11 -1.09
C MET A 176 24.16 10.10 0.44
N ASP A 177 23.06 10.37 1.12
CA ASP A 177 22.95 10.30 2.58
C ASP A 177 23.14 8.88 3.12
N GLN A 178 22.66 7.86 2.38
CA GLN A 178 22.73 6.46 2.77
C GLN A 178 24.12 5.84 2.52
N VAL A 179 24.85 6.25 1.49
CA VAL A 179 26.16 5.69 1.12
C VAL A 179 27.22 5.86 2.22
N GLY A 180 27.02 6.78 3.18
CA GLY A 180 27.89 6.93 4.36
C GLY A 180 27.33 6.39 5.67
N ASN A 181 26.07 5.93 5.70
CA ASN A 181 25.35 5.68 6.96
C ASN A 181 25.09 4.19 7.22
N THR A 182 26.17 3.41 7.38
CA THR A 182 26.13 2.02 7.85
C THR A 182 25.39 1.85 9.19
N ARG A 183 25.38 2.87 10.04
CA ARG A 183 24.72 2.84 11.37
C ARG A 183 23.22 2.61 11.30
N SER A 184 22.51 3.21 10.33
CA SER A 184 21.06 3.02 10.20
C SER A 184 20.71 1.60 9.74
N THR A 185 21.53 1.04 8.85
CA THR A 185 21.38 -0.34 8.35
C THR A 185 21.69 -1.34 9.47
N GLU A 186 22.74 -1.12 10.25
CA GLU A 186 23.09 -1.96 11.41
C GLU A 186 22.00 -1.91 12.48
N ALA A 187 21.48 -0.73 12.83
CA ALA A 187 20.39 -0.58 13.79
C ALA A 187 19.12 -1.30 13.35
N THR A 188 18.80 -1.29 12.06
CA THR A 188 17.66 -2.03 11.51
C THR A 188 17.90 -3.54 11.55
N LEU A 189 19.11 -3.99 11.22
CA LEU A 189 19.50 -5.40 11.30
C LEU A 189 19.46 -5.90 12.76
N ASP A 190 19.88 -5.09 13.71
CA ASP A 190 19.87 -5.44 15.13
C ASP A 190 18.45 -5.48 15.69
N LYS A 191 17.56 -4.54 15.31
CA LYS A 191 16.12 -4.63 15.61
C LYS A 191 15.52 -5.91 15.08
N ASN A 192 15.80 -6.27 13.83
CA ASN A 192 15.29 -7.49 13.20
C ASN A 192 15.88 -8.77 13.87
N ARG A 193 17.13 -8.73 14.33
CA ARG A 193 17.74 -9.82 15.09
C ARG A 193 17.12 -9.97 16.48
N ALA A 194 16.89 -8.84 17.15
CA ALA A 194 16.24 -8.83 18.48
C ALA A 194 14.81 -9.33 18.46
N ALA A 195 14.08 -9.12 17.35
CA ALA A 195 12.71 -9.61 17.15
C ALA A 195 12.63 -11.13 16.94
N LYS A 196 13.77 -11.81 16.65
CA LYS A 196 13.79 -13.26 16.43
C LYS A 196 13.64 -14.05 17.73
N HIS A 197 12.81 -15.09 17.68
CA HIS A 197 12.62 -16.00 18.79
C HIS A 197 13.91 -16.76 19.13
N LYS A 198 14.16 -17.05 20.41
CA LYS A 198 15.29 -17.90 20.83
C LYS A 198 15.27 -19.22 20.07
N GLY A 199 16.40 -19.60 19.47
CA GLY A 199 16.54 -20.82 18.68
C GLY A 199 16.36 -20.65 17.17
N VAL A 200 16.10 -19.43 16.69
CA VAL A 200 16.08 -19.13 15.25
C VAL A 200 17.45 -18.59 14.82
N GLY A 201 18.06 -19.19 13.79
CA GLY A 201 19.36 -18.74 13.27
C GLY A 201 19.31 -17.30 12.79
N SER A 202 20.40 -16.54 13.00
CA SER A 202 20.48 -15.12 12.64
C SER A 202 20.22 -14.86 11.14
N ARG A 203 20.51 -15.79 10.26
CA ARG A 203 20.28 -15.73 8.81
C ARG A 203 18.93 -16.28 8.36
N SER A 204 18.12 -16.84 9.27
CA SER A 204 16.80 -17.38 8.91
C SER A 204 15.88 -16.25 8.42
N PRO A 205 15.12 -16.46 7.34
CA PRO A 205 14.09 -15.50 6.91
C PRO A 205 12.88 -15.45 7.86
N THR A 206 12.74 -16.44 8.75
CA THR A 206 11.61 -16.56 9.68
C THR A 206 11.94 -15.99 11.06
N VAL A 207 10.95 -15.38 11.71
CA VAL A 207 11.06 -14.80 13.06
C VAL A 207 10.87 -15.88 14.14
N THR A 208 10.08 -16.92 13.84
CA THR A 208 9.72 -18.00 14.77
C THR A 208 10.38 -19.33 14.41
N SER A 209 10.60 -20.21 15.41
CA SER A 209 11.17 -21.54 15.18
C SER A 209 10.19 -22.43 14.39
N PHE A 210 10.71 -23.38 13.64
CA PHE A 210 9.90 -24.34 12.88
C PHE A 210 8.89 -25.07 13.76
N THR A 211 9.30 -25.50 14.94
CA THR A 211 8.42 -26.18 15.89
C THR A 211 7.26 -25.31 16.34
N THR A 212 7.49 -24.01 16.57
CA THR A 212 6.44 -23.05 16.93
C THR A 212 5.47 -22.84 15.76
N GLN A 213 5.97 -22.77 14.52
CA GLN A 213 5.14 -22.65 13.32
C GLN A 213 4.26 -23.90 13.14
N VAL A 214 4.85 -25.10 13.26
CA VAL A 214 4.09 -26.36 13.16
C VAL A 214 3.03 -26.44 14.25
N LYS A 215 3.36 -26.11 15.52
CA LYS A 215 2.40 -26.09 16.61
C LYS A 215 1.25 -25.14 16.35
N ALA A 216 1.53 -23.90 15.89
CA ALA A 216 0.50 -22.93 15.55
C ALA A 216 -0.39 -23.41 14.40
N ALA A 217 0.20 -24.00 13.35
CA ALA A 217 -0.56 -24.57 12.24
C ALA A 217 -1.47 -25.72 12.67
N LEU A 218 -0.99 -26.63 13.54
CA LEU A 218 -1.78 -27.74 14.08
C LEU A 218 -2.94 -27.24 14.95
N ILE A 219 -2.69 -26.25 15.82
CA ILE A 219 -3.74 -25.65 16.65
C ILE A 219 -4.80 -25.01 15.76
N ARG A 220 -4.39 -24.26 14.74
CA ARG A 220 -5.33 -23.61 13.80
C ARG A 220 -6.16 -24.65 13.05
N GLU A 221 -5.53 -25.70 12.53
CA GLU A 221 -6.22 -26.78 11.82
C GLU A 221 -7.22 -27.51 12.73
N TYR A 222 -6.81 -27.77 13.97
CA TYR A 222 -7.69 -28.38 14.98
C TYR A 222 -8.90 -27.47 15.27
N GLN A 223 -8.69 -26.18 15.50
CA GLN A 223 -9.76 -25.20 15.74
C GLN A 223 -10.71 -25.07 14.54
N GLN A 224 -10.20 -25.12 13.32
CA GLN A 224 -11.03 -25.08 12.11
C GLN A 224 -11.91 -26.32 11.94
N ARG A 225 -11.40 -27.49 12.30
CA ARG A 225 -12.15 -28.75 12.16
C ARG A 225 -13.13 -29.02 13.29
N TRP A 226 -12.78 -28.65 14.51
CA TRP A 226 -13.54 -28.99 15.71
C TRP A 226 -14.23 -27.80 16.37
N GLY A 227 -13.75 -26.60 16.18
CA GLY A 227 -14.32 -25.35 16.71
C GLY A 227 -15.61 -24.90 16.03
N SER A 228 -15.99 -25.51 14.91
CA SER A 228 -17.27 -25.25 14.24
C SER A 228 -18.42 -26.13 14.78
N GLN A 229 -18.15 -26.99 15.77
CA GLN A 229 -19.14 -27.90 16.39
C GLN A 229 -19.51 -27.52 17.84
N LEU A 230 -18.96 -26.42 18.34
CA LEU A 230 -19.34 -25.81 19.60
C LEU A 230 -19.93 -24.42 19.38
#